data_2723598e23b8d9ed5e1c8328d443d38b
#
_entry.id   2723598e23b8d9ed5e1c8328d443d38b
#
_cell.length_a   1.000
_cell.length_b   1.000
_cell.length_c   1.000
_cell.angle_alpha   90.00
_cell.angle_beta   90.00
_cell.angle_gamma   90.00
#
_symmetry.space_group_name_H-M   'P 1'
#
loop_
_entity.id
_entity.type
_entity.pdbx_description
1 polymer ?
#
loop_
_entity_poly.entity_id
_entity_poly.type
_entity_poly.pdbx_seq_one_letter_code
_entity_poly.pdbx_strand_id
1 'polypeptide(L)'
;NGGPVANRFQVASAITPSSYVSHHTAFEYYGTVDQIFYEVYVGSEMRFHDFEFDGYTYHYVKEQMKEGIVSPEFSGGVRVTDKERTIVDSIKDINLIAGLEEVLSCVVSVNSIDETKLINYLVGYDSAFLYQKIGFIFSEYQTELGISDDFIKICNDRSGNSKRYLTNGISEPGYSSEWKLVYPKNIKRMKNGG
;
A
#
# COMPACT_ATOMS: atom_id res chain seq x y z
N ASN A 1 -29.02 22.45 -14.22
CA ASN A 1 -29.15 21.69 -12.95
C ASN A 1 -27.89 20.89 -12.73
N GLY A 2 -26.82 21.54 -12.18
CA GLY A 2 -25.61 20.85 -11.81
C GLY A 2 -25.84 20.10 -10.49
N GLY A 3 -26.02 18.79 -10.54
CA GLY A 3 -25.86 17.92 -9.37
C GLY A 3 -24.41 17.99 -8.86
N PRO A 4 -24.12 17.51 -7.65
CA PRO A 4 -22.75 17.48 -7.13
C PRO A 4 -21.88 16.67 -8.09
N VAL A 5 -20.75 17.26 -8.50
CA VAL A 5 -19.75 16.59 -9.34
C VAL A 5 -19.12 15.45 -8.53
N ALA A 6 -19.10 14.24 -9.08
CA ALA A 6 -18.48 13.10 -8.44
C ALA A 6 -16.98 13.36 -8.25
N ASN A 7 -16.45 13.13 -7.04
CA ASN A 7 -15.02 13.22 -6.79
C ASN A 7 -14.27 12.02 -7.38
N ARG A 8 -12.91 12.12 -7.47
CA ARG A 8 -12.09 11.07 -8.08
C ARG A 8 -12.26 9.67 -7.44
N PHE A 9 -12.58 9.59 -6.16
CA PHE A 9 -12.80 8.32 -5.46
C PHE A 9 -14.12 7.68 -5.85
N GLN A 10 -15.16 8.49 -6.04
CA GLN A 10 -16.46 8.04 -6.54
C GLN A 10 -16.36 7.58 -8.00
N VAL A 11 -15.65 8.33 -8.84
CA VAL A 11 -15.38 7.93 -10.23
C VAL A 11 -14.64 6.60 -10.27
N ALA A 12 -13.55 6.47 -9.51
CA ALA A 12 -12.78 5.23 -9.42
C ALA A 12 -13.64 4.02 -9.04
N SER A 13 -14.54 4.18 -8.08
CA SER A 13 -15.43 3.12 -7.60
C SER A 13 -16.53 2.75 -8.58
N ALA A 14 -16.82 3.57 -9.57
CA ALA A 14 -17.90 3.39 -10.55
C ALA A 14 -17.41 2.87 -11.92
N ILE A 15 -16.12 2.71 -12.15
CA ILE A 15 -15.57 2.29 -13.45
C ILE A 15 -16.07 0.91 -13.85
N THR A 16 -16.06 -0.04 -12.92
CA THR A 16 -16.64 -1.38 -13.11
C THR A 16 -17.46 -1.77 -11.86
N PRO A 17 -18.32 -2.79 -11.93
CA PRO A 17 -19.05 -3.26 -10.75
C PRO A 17 -18.15 -3.72 -9.59
N SER A 18 -16.90 -4.10 -9.87
CA SER A 18 -15.94 -4.58 -8.86
C SER A 18 -14.84 -3.57 -8.53
N SER A 19 -14.80 -2.39 -9.15
CA SER A 19 -13.69 -1.44 -8.94
C SER A 19 -13.71 -0.78 -7.57
N TYR A 20 -12.51 -0.51 -7.07
CA TYR A 20 -12.26 0.13 -5.78
C TYR A 20 -10.96 0.93 -5.79
N VAL A 21 -10.89 1.92 -4.93
CA VAL A 21 -9.70 2.75 -4.70
C VAL A 21 -8.65 1.94 -3.94
N SER A 22 -7.39 2.00 -4.38
CA SER A 22 -6.29 1.22 -3.78
C SER A 22 -4.98 2.01 -3.71
N HIS A 23 -3.97 1.41 -3.05
CA HIS A 23 -2.58 1.90 -3.01
C HIS A 23 -2.50 3.38 -2.58
N HIS A 24 -1.67 4.19 -3.24
CA HIS A 24 -1.49 5.61 -2.89
C HIS A 24 -2.81 6.37 -2.85
N THR A 25 -3.72 6.11 -3.77
CA THR A 25 -5.03 6.79 -3.79
C THR A 25 -5.88 6.46 -2.56
N ALA A 26 -5.76 5.26 -2.00
CA ALA A 26 -6.42 4.92 -0.75
C ALA A 26 -5.80 5.68 0.44
N PHE A 27 -4.49 5.87 0.50
CA PHE A 27 -3.87 6.76 1.48
C PHE A 27 -4.37 8.20 1.36
N GLU A 28 -4.54 8.72 0.14
CA GLU A 28 -5.15 10.03 -0.09
C GLU A 28 -6.60 10.09 0.44
N TYR A 29 -7.38 9.04 0.23
CA TYR A 29 -8.74 8.93 0.74
C TYR A 29 -8.79 9.04 2.27
N TYR A 30 -7.83 8.41 2.96
CA TYR A 30 -7.72 8.47 4.42
C TYR A 30 -7.03 9.74 4.95
N GLY A 31 -6.53 10.60 4.06
CA GLY A 31 -5.86 11.84 4.45
C GLY A 31 -4.49 11.64 5.12
N THR A 32 -3.79 10.56 4.79
CA THR A 32 -2.48 10.20 5.35
C THR A 32 -1.31 10.55 4.43
N VAL A 33 -1.51 11.44 3.46
CA VAL A 33 -0.50 11.87 2.49
C VAL A 33 -0.34 13.38 2.51
N ASP A 34 0.87 13.85 2.25
CA ASP A 34 1.18 15.28 2.10
C ASP A 34 1.01 15.75 0.65
N GLN A 35 1.06 14.84 -0.32
CA GLN A 35 0.97 15.15 -1.74
C GLN A 35 -0.21 14.44 -2.39
N ILE A 36 -0.98 15.19 -3.19
CA ILE A 36 -2.04 14.63 -4.02
C ILE A 36 -1.44 14.28 -5.38
N PHE A 37 -1.60 13.03 -5.81
CA PHE A 37 -1.25 12.60 -7.14
C PHE A 37 -2.40 12.81 -8.11
N TYR A 38 -2.08 13.13 -9.37
CA TYR A 38 -3.06 13.16 -10.46
C TYR A 38 -3.33 11.77 -11.04
N GLU A 39 -2.66 10.74 -10.50
CA GLU A 39 -2.82 9.34 -10.84
C GLU A 39 -3.70 8.66 -9.80
N VAL A 40 -4.73 7.96 -10.25
CA VAL A 40 -5.71 7.27 -9.41
C VAL A 40 -5.59 5.78 -9.66
N TYR A 41 -5.22 5.04 -8.63
CA TYR A 41 -5.03 3.59 -8.70
C TYR A 41 -6.32 2.87 -8.33
N VAL A 42 -6.80 2.06 -9.26
CA VAL A 42 -8.12 1.41 -9.18
C VAL A 42 -7.97 -0.10 -9.30
N GLY A 43 -8.21 -0.80 -8.19
CA GLY A 43 -8.30 -2.26 -8.20
C GLY A 43 -9.60 -2.71 -8.82
N SER A 44 -9.57 -3.77 -9.63
CA SER A 44 -10.77 -4.37 -10.20
C SER A 44 -10.53 -5.82 -10.63
N GLU A 45 -11.55 -6.66 -10.46
CA GLU A 45 -11.61 -8.00 -11.05
C GLU A 45 -11.77 -7.90 -12.58
N MET A 46 -12.56 -6.93 -13.04
CA MET A 46 -12.78 -6.67 -14.46
C MET A 46 -11.73 -5.69 -14.98
N ARG A 47 -11.01 -6.11 -16.03
CA ARG A 47 -10.01 -5.25 -16.67
C ARG A 47 -10.68 -4.08 -17.38
N PHE A 48 -10.09 -2.89 -17.24
CA PHE A 48 -10.36 -1.71 -18.05
C PHE A 48 -9.03 -1.12 -18.57
N HIS A 49 -9.09 -0.28 -19.59
CA HIS A 49 -7.92 0.46 -20.07
C HIS A 49 -7.75 1.73 -19.26
N ASP A 50 -6.51 2.10 -18.98
CA ASP A 50 -6.20 3.38 -18.34
C ASP A 50 -6.80 4.52 -19.18
N PHE A 51 -7.32 5.54 -18.51
CA PHE A 51 -7.96 6.68 -19.16
C PHE A 51 -7.83 7.96 -18.32
N GLU A 52 -7.97 9.10 -18.98
CA GLU A 52 -8.00 10.40 -18.34
C GLU A 52 -9.44 10.90 -18.21
N PHE A 53 -9.77 11.44 -17.03
CA PHE A 53 -11.03 12.09 -16.77
C PHE A 53 -10.86 13.16 -15.70
N ASP A 54 -11.40 14.35 -15.94
CA ASP A 54 -11.40 15.49 -15.00
C ASP A 54 -10.01 15.83 -14.41
N GLY A 55 -8.96 15.75 -15.25
CA GLY A 55 -7.59 16.05 -14.88
C GLY A 55 -6.86 14.94 -14.12
N TYR A 56 -7.45 13.78 -13.96
CA TYR A 56 -6.86 12.59 -13.34
C TYR A 56 -6.69 11.47 -14.36
N THR A 57 -5.61 10.70 -14.21
CA THR A 57 -5.40 9.46 -14.96
C THR A 57 -5.76 8.27 -14.07
N TYR A 58 -6.69 7.44 -14.53
CA TYR A 58 -7.16 6.26 -13.80
C TYR A 58 -6.42 5.03 -14.30
N HIS A 59 -5.66 4.39 -13.39
CA HIS A 59 -4.84 3.23 -13.68
C HIS A 59 -5.47 1.95 -13.19
N TYR A 60 -5.54 0.96 -14.07
CA TYR A 60 -6.00 -0.37 -13.71
C TYR A 60 -4.96 -1.12 -12.88
N VAL A 61 -5.37 -1.64 -11.74
CA VAL A 61 -4.62 -2.60 -10.93
C VAL A 61 -5.42 -3.90 -10.85
N LYS A 62 -4.77 -5.01 -11.22
CA LYS A 62 -5.43 -6.32 -11.15
C LYS A 62 -5.74 -6.70 -9.71
N GLU A 63 -7.01 -6.98 -9.41
CA GLU A 63 -7.41 -7.54 -8.12
C GLU A 63 -6.77 -8.91 -7.90
N GLN A 64 -6.17 -9.09 -6.74
CA GLN A 64 -5.57 -10.37 -6.31
C GLN A 64 -6.23 -10.93 -5.06
N MET A 65 -7.06 -10.12 -4.38
CA MET A 65 -7.72 -10.46 -3.12
C MET A 65 -8.97 -9.60 -2.98
N LYS A 66 -10.06 -10.17 -2.46
CA LYS A 66 -11.34 -9.46 -2.21
C LYS A 66 -11.45 -8.93 -0.78
N GLU A 67 -10.77 -9.54 0.16
CA GLU A 67 -10.76 -9.15 1.55
C GLU A 67 -10.16 -7.76 1.74
N GLY A 68 -10.71 -6.99 2.68
CA GLY A 68 -10.21 -5.65 3.00
C GLY A 68 -10.72 -4.54 2.08
N ILE A 69 -11.67 -4.82 1.18
CA ILE A 69 -12.39 -3.78 0.43
C ILE A 69 -13.61 -3.36 1.27
N VAL A 70 -13.71 -2.09 1.60
CA VAL A 70 -14.78 -1.53 2.42
C VAL A 70 -15.55 -0.47 1.66
N SER A 71 -16.83 -0.30 2.03
CA SER A 71 -17.71 0.76 1.51
C SER A 71 -18.11 1.67 2.68
N PRO A 72 -17.35 2.77 2.92
CA PRO A 72 -17.65 3.66 4.03
C PRO A 72 -19.04 4.29 3.91
N GLU A 73 -19.75 4.38 5.03
CA GLU A 73 -21.06 5.04 5.08
C GLU A 73 -20.93 6.51 4.67
N PHE A 74 -21.95 7.03 4.03
CA PHE A 74 -22.03 8.42 3.55
C PHE A 74 -20.91 8.87 2.58
N SER A 75 -20.16 7.91 2.00
CA SER A 75 -19.09 8.19 1.05
C SER A 75 -19.57 8.47 -0.38
N GLY A 76 -20.86 8.36 -0.63
CA GLY A 76 -21.42 8.50 -1.98
C GLY A 76 -21.05 7.36 -2.92
N GLY A 77 -20.92 6.13 -2.38
CA GLY A 77 -20.64 4.92 -3.17
C GLY A 77 -19.14 4.61 -3.35
N VAL A 78 -18.25 5.24 -2.61
CA VAL A 78 -16.82 4.90 -2.62
C VAL A 78 -16.61 3.48 -2.09
N ARG A 79 -15.81 2.72 -2.81
CA ARG A 79 -15.21 1.47 -2.35
C ARG A 79 -13.70 1.66 -2.29
N VAL A 80 -13.08 1.24 -1.20
CA VAL A 80 -11.66 1.50 -0.95
C VAL A 80 -11.07 0.36 -0.12
N THR A 81 -9.78 0.07 -0.31
CA THR A 81 -9.07 -0.84 0.59
C THR A 81 -8.99 -0.24 1.99
N ASP A 82 -9.19 -1.04 3.04
CA ASP A 82 -8.96 -0.56 4.40
C ASP A 82 -7.47 -0.23 4.64
N LYS A 83 -7.15 0.39 5.77
CA LYS A 83 -5.80 0.90 6.05
C LYS A 83 -4.74 -0.19 5.99
N GLU A 84 -5.00 -1.33 6.60
CA GLU A 84 -4.07 -2.46 6.66
C GLU A 84 -3.87 -3.10 5.29
N ARG A 85 -4.95 -3.28 4.53
CA ARG A 85 -4.86 -3.77 3.15
C ARG A 85 -4.08 -2.78 2.27
N THR A 86 -4.32 -1.48 2.44
CA THR A 86 -3.61 -0.42 1.70
C THR A 86 -2.11 -0.46 1.98
N ILE A 87 -1.71 -0.66 3.24
CA ILE A 87 -0.30 -0.82 3.62
C ILE A 87 0.32 -2.05 2.93
N VAL A 88 -0.33 -3.19 3.03
CA VAL A 88 0.18 -4.46 2.47
C VAL A 88 0.33 -4.36 0.94
N ASP A 89 -0.68 -3.85 0.25
CA ASP A 89 -0.65 -3.69 -1.20
C ASP A 89 0.43 -2.71 -1.66
N SER A 90 0.58 -1.59 -0.95
CA SER A 90 1.57 -0.55 -1.30
C SER A 90 3.00 -1.03 -1.10
N ILE A 91 3.27 -1.79 -0.04
CA ILE A 91 4.59 -2.40 0.18
C ILE A 91 4.85 -3.52 -0.85
N LYS A 92 3.83 -4.30 -1.20
CA LYS A 92 3.92 -5.32 -2.24
C LYS A 92 4.34 -4.72 -3.58
N ASP A 93 3.75 -3.61 -3.95
CA ASP A 93 3.87 -2.97 -5.25
C ASP A 93 4.75 -1.70 -5.27
N ILE A 94 5.70 -1.56 -4.34
CA ILE A 94 6.58 -0.38 -4.19
C ILE A 94 7.15 0.10 -5.53
N ASN A 95 7.62 -0.80 -6.39
CA ASN A 95 8.26 -0.45 -7.65
C ASN A 95 7.28 -0.06 -8.76
N LEU A 96 6.00 -0.35 -8.59
CA LEU A 96 4.95 -0.09 -9.58
C LEU A 96 4.19 1.19 -9.27
N ILE A 97 4.07 1.53 -7.99
CA ILE A 97 3.18 2.58 -7.51
C ILE A 97 3.91 3.41 -6.45
N ALA A 98 4.08 4.69 -6.70
CA ALA A 98 4.60 5.72 -5.81
C ALA A 98 6.09 5.62 -5.42
N GLY A 99 6.72 4.45 -5.46
CA GLY A 99 8.10 4.26 -5.03
C GLY A 99 8.28 4.16 -3.50
N LEU A 100 9.49 3.78 -3.07
CA LEU A 100 9.76 3.44 -1.66
C LEU A 100 9.56 4.61 -0.70
N GLU A 101 10.08 5.79 -1.02
CA GLU A 101 10.05 6.96 -0.14
C GLU A 101 8.61 7.38 0.18
N GLU A 102 7.79 7.52 -0.84
CA GLU A 102 6.38 7.89 -0.69
C GLU A 102 5.59 6.82 0.07
N VAL A 103 5.82 5.53 -0.25
CA VAL A 103 5.17 4.42 0.47
C VAL A 103 5.53 4.44 1.95
N LEU A 104 6.80 4.66 2.30
CA LEU A 104 7.22 4.75 3.70
C LEU A 104 6.58 5.94 4.42
N SER A 105 6.55 7.11 3.77
CA SER A 105 5.89 8.30 4.31
C SER A 105 4.42 8.03 4.62
N CYS A 106 3.70 7.45 3.66
CA CYS A 106 2.29 7.10 3.84
C CYS A 106 2.09 6.07 4.96
N VAL A 107 2.88 5.00 4.98
CA VAL A 107 2.76 3.91 5.98
C VAL A 107 2.99 4.42 7.40
N VAL A 108 4.04 5.22 7.60
CA VAL A 108 4.38 5.76 8.93
C VAL A 108 3.32 6.76 9.43
N SER A 109 2.57 7.38 8.51
CA SER A 109 1.49 8.31 8.85
C SER A 109 0.19 7.61 9.26
N VAL A 110 0.08 6.28 9.12
CA VAL A 110 -1.12 5.54 9.53
C VAL A 110 -1.13 5.34 11.04
N ASN A 111 -2.21 5.76 11.68
CA ASN A 111 -2.43 5.55 13.11
C ASN A 111 -3.23 4.28 13.37
N SER A 112 -2.94 3.61 14.50
CA SER A 112 -3.71 2.47 15.00
C SER A 112 -3.85 1.32 14.01
N ILE A 113 -2.76 0.63 13.75
CA ILE A 113 -2.70 -0.52 12.84
C ILE A 113 -3.22 -1.77 13.55
N ASP A 114 -4.13 -2.50 12.90
CA ASP A 114 -4.63 -3.80 13.35
C ASP A 114 -3.75 -4.93 12.81
N GLU A 115 -2.89 -5.48 13.67
CA GLU A 115 -1.97 -6.57 13.30
C GLU A 115 -2.70 -7.85 12.85
N THR A 116 -3.89 -8.12 13.39
CA THR A 116 -4.68 -9.29 12.99
C THR A 116 -5.10 -9.18 11.52
N LYS A 117 -5.54 -7.99 11.11
CA LYS A 117 -5.84 -7.73 9.70
C LYS A 117 -4.62 -7.84 8.80
N LEU A 118 -3.48 -7.25 9.22
CA LEU A 118 -2.22 -7.39 8.47
C LEU A 118 -1.86 -8.84 8.24
N ILE A 119 -1.90 -9.67 9.30
CA ILE A 119 -1.61 -11.11 9.21
C ILE A 119 -2.57 -11.80 8.24
N ASN A 120 -3.87 -11.51 8.33
CA ASN A 120 -4.85 -12.10 7.43
C ASN A 120 -4.56 -11.79 5.96
N TYR A 121 -4.18 -10.55 5.64
CA TYR A 121 -3.82 -10.17 4.27
C TYR A 121 -2.52 -10.82 3.82
N LEU A 122 -1.51 -10.90 4.70
CA LEU A 122 -0.26 -11.59 4.40
C LEU A 122 -0.48 -13.09 4.14
N VAL A 123 -1.33 -13.74 4.93
CA VAL A 123 -1.73 -15.13 4.71
C VAL A 123 -2.46 -15.28 3.37
N GLY A 124 -3.36 -14.36 3.04
CA GLY A 124 -4.10 -14.40 1.78
C GLY A 124 -3.21 -14.25 0.55
N TYR A 125 -2.15 -13.43 0.61
CA TYR A 125 -1.17 -13.32 -0.47
C TYR A 125 -0.21 -14.50 -0.55
N ASP A 126 0.04 -15.19 0.54
CA ASP A 126 0.93 -16.36 0.65
C ASP A 126 2.30 -16.16 -0.02
N SER A 127 2.93 -15.03 0.22
CA SER A 127 4.19 -14.64 -0.39
C SER A 127 5.30 -14.46 0.64
N ALA A 128 6.26 -15.39 0.66
CA ALA A 128 7.44 -15.32 1.51
C ALA A 128 8.24 -14.01 1.32
N PHE A 129 8.30 -13.49 0.09
CA PHE A 129 8.94 -12.21 -0.19
C PHE A 129 8.16 -11.01 0.36
N LEU A 130 6.84 -11.07 0.39
CA LEU A 130 6.03 -10.03 1.00
C LEU A 130 6.24 -10.00 2.53
N TYR A 131 6.33 -11.16 3.19
CA TYR A 131 6.72 -11.23 4.59
C TYR A 131 8.11 -10.65 4.85
N GLN A 132 9.11 -10.88 3.96
CA GLN A 132 10.43 -10.24 4.05
C GLN A 132 10.33 -8.71 4.02
N LYS A 133 9.60 -8.16 3.05
CA LYS A 133 9.44 -6.70 2.90
C LYS A 133 8.75 -6.08 4.11
N ILE A 134 7.59 -6.62 4.48
CA ILE A 134 6.77 -6.09 5.58
C ILE A 134 7.51 -6.24 6.91
N GLY A 135 8.07 -7.41 7.19
CA GLY A 135 8.82 -7.64 8.43
C GLY A 135 10.01 -6.70 8.56
N PHE A 136 10.79 -6.51 7.48
CA PHE A 136 11.90 -5.57 7.47
C PHE A 136 11.46 -4.13 7.70
N ILE A 137 10.48 -3.62 6.93
CA ILE A 137 10.00 -2.23 7.08
C ILE A 137 9.45 -2.03 8.48
N PHE A 138 8.64 -2.97 8.98
CA PHE A 138 8.02 -2.84 10.28
C PHE A 138 9.00 -2.98 11.43
N SER A 139 10.08 -3.75 11.30
CA SER A 139 11.16 -3.77 12.28
C SER A 139 11.95 -2.44 12.31
N GLU A 140 12.16 -1.80 11.16
CA GLU A 140 12.85 -0.51 11.09
C GLU A 140 12.04 0.66 11.70
N TYR A 141 10.71 0.58 11.67
CA TYR A 141 9.78 1.61 12.16
C TYR A 141 8.88 1.10 13.28
N GLN A 142 9.32 0.09 14.03
CA GLN A 142 8.50 -0.62 15.02
C GLN A 142 7.89 0.31 16.06
N THR A 143 8.67 1.22 16.60
CA THR A 143 8.22 2.19 17.62
C THR A 143 7.19 3.16 17.05
N GLU A 144 7.44 3.69 15.86
CA GLU A 144 6.55 4.65 15.20
C GLU A 144 5.20 4.02 14.84
N LEU A 145 5.22 2.77 14.41
CA LEU A 145 4.02 2.03 13.99
C LEU A 145 3.31 1.34 15.16
N GLY A 146 3.94 1.25 16.33
CA GLY A 146 3.38 0.56 17.50
C GLY A 146 3.21 -0.95 17.28
N ILE A 147 4.11 -1.58 16.52
CA ILE A 147 4.05 -3.00 16.14
C ILE A 147 4.66 -3.88 17.22
N SER A 148 4.02 -5.00 17.50
CA SER A 148 4.48 -5.97 18.50
C SER A 148 5.67 -6.82 18.01
N ASP A 149 6.46 -7.33 18.95
CA ASP A 149 7.52 -8.29 18.66
C ASP A 149 6.96 -9.59 18.09
N ASP A 150 5.76 -9.99 18.50
CA ASP A 150 5.08 -11.18 18.00
C ASP A 150 4.76 -11.06 16.51
N PHE A 151 4.30 -9.90 16.05
CA PHE A 151 4.08 -9.65 14.61
C PHE A 151 5.39 -9.76 13.81
N ILE A 152 6.47 -9.13 14.28
CA ILE A 152 7.79 -9.21 13.66
C ILE A 152 8.26 -10.66 13.57
N LYS A 153 8.09 -11.43 14.66
CA LYS A 153 8.44 -12.85 14.68
C LYS A 153 7.64 -13.66 13.66
N ILE A 154 6.33 -13.45 13.57
CA ILE A 154 5.48 -14.12 12.57
C ILE A 154 5.99 -13.83 11.15
N CYS A 155 6.34 -12.58 10.85
CA CYS A 155 6.90 -12.21 9.56
C CYS A 155 8.25 -12.92 9.29
N ASN A 156 9.11 -12.97 10.30
CA ASN A 156 10.41 -13.61 10.18
C ASN A 156 10.28 -15.13 9.93
N ASP A 157 9.43 -15.81 10.69
CA ASP A 157 9.19 -17.25 10.58
C ASP A 157 8.63 -17.65 9.20
N ARG A 158 7.93 -16.74 8.52
CA ARG A 158 7.34 -16.95 7.19
C ARG A 158 8.12 -16.32 6.04
N SER A 159 9.21 -15.64 6.34
CA SER A 159 10.10 -15.01 5.35
C SER A 159 10.82 -16.03 4.49
N GLY A 160 11.16 -15.64 3.27
CA GLY A 160 12.00 -16.42 2.37
C GLY A 160 13.47 -16.43 2.77
N ASN A 161 14.18 -17.49 2.39
CA ASN A 161 15.63 -17.64 2.63
C ASN A 161 16.50 -17.04 1.51
N SER A 162 15.90 -16.61 0.41
CA SER A 162 16.63 -16.05 -0.73
C SER A 162 16.92 -14.57 -0.52
N LYS A 163 18.12 -14.14 -0.92
CA LYS A 163 18.48 -12.72 -0.99
C LYS A 163 17.56 -12.00 -1.98
N ARG A 164 16.93 -10.93 -1.55
CA ARG A 164 16.00 -10.11 -2.33
C ARG A 164 16.36 -8.63 -2.20
N TYR A 165 15.73 -7.81 -3.03
CA TYR A 165 15.88 -6.35 -3.02
C TYR A 165 14.54 -5.71 -2.65
N LEU A 166 14.56 -4.81 -1.68
CA LEU A 166 13.35 -4.09 -1.22
C LEU A 166 12.71 -3.28 -2.36
N THR A 167 13.55 -2.62 -3.14
CA THR A 167 13.16 -1.80 -4.29
C THR A 167 14.22 -1.86 -5.38
N ASN A 168 13.89 -1.33 -6.56
CA ASN A 168 14.83 -1.19 -7.67
C ASN A 168 15.73 0.05 -7.47
N GLY A 169 16.84 0.13 -8.23
CA GLY A 169 17.65 1.34 -8.35
C GLY A 169 18.33 1.82 -7.06
N ILE A 170 18.72 0.91 -6.17
CA ILE A 170 19.39 1.26 -4.91
C ILE A 170 20.81 1.72 -5.20
N SER A 171 21.11 3.01 -4.97
CA SER A 171 22.44 3.60 -5.17
C SER A 171 23.42 3.27 -4.04
N GLU A 172 22.95 3.29 -2.79
CA GLU A 172 23.73 2.96 -1.60
C GLU A 172 23.11 1.78 -0.85
N PRO A 173 23.50 0.54 -1.19
CA PRO A 173 22.88 -0.64 -0.62
C PRO A 173 23.37 -0.95 0.79
N GLY A 174 22.42 -1.22 1.69
CA GLY A 174 22.61 -1.96 2.92
C GLY A 174 22.11 -3.39 2.75
N TYR A 175 22.47 -4.27 3.66
CA TYR A 175 21.99 -5.64 3.68
C TYR A 175 21.58 -6.05 5.09
N SER A 176 20.36 -6.55 5.22
CA SER A 176 19.88 -7.19 6.45
C SER A 176 20.08 -8.69 6.34
N SER A 177 20.92 -9.25 7.21
CA SER A 177 21.15 -10.71 7.28
C SER A 177 19.94 -11.44 7.87
N GLU A 178 19.21 -10.80 8.75
CA GLU A 178 17.98 -11.33 9.35
C GLU A 178 16.89 -11.51 8.28
N TRP A 179 16.62 -10.46 7.52
CA TRP A 179 15.58 -10.45 6.49
C TRP A 179 16.08 -10.89 5.11
N LYS A 180 17.41 -11.13 4.95
CA LYS A 180 18.05 -11.42 3.66
C LYS A 180 17.67 -10.44 2.55
N LEU A 181 17.61 -9.16 2.93
CA LEU A 181 17.08 -8.09 2.11
C LEU A 181 18.13 -7.00 1.87
N VAL A 182 18.31 -6.61 0.61
CA VAL A 182 19.08 -5.42 0.22
C VAL A 182 18.13 -4.22 0.25
N TYR A 183 18.56 -3.15 0.92
CA TYR A 183 17.77 -1.94 1.13
C TYR A 183 18.62 -0.68 1.01
N PRO A 184 18.06 0.51 0.77
CA PRO A 184 18.79 1.78 0.80
C PRO A 184 19.26 2.10 2.22
N LYS A 185 20.54 2.39 2.42
CA LYS A 185 21.11 2.72 3.76
C LYS A 185 20.44 3.89 4.46
N ASN A 186 19.87 4.82 3.69
CA ASN A 186 19.17 5.99 4.21
C ASN A 186 17.69 5.76 4.51
N ILE A 187 17.22 4.51 4.56
CA ILE A 187 15.80 4.18 4.69
C ILE A 187 15.11 4.93 5.82
N LYS A 188 15.75 5.09 6.98
CA LYS A 188 15.18 5.82 8.13
C LYS A 188 14.98 7.32 7.91
N ARG A 189 15.63 7.90 6.91
CA ARG A 189 15.48 9.32 6.54
C ARG A 189 14.38 9.53 5.51
N MET A 190 14.04 8.49 4.76
CA MET A 190 13.09 8.57 3.65
C MET A 190 11.66 8.93 4.09
N LYS A 191 11.28 8.67 5.35
CA LYS A 191 9.96 8.99 5.89
C LYS A 191 9.64 10.49 5.98
N ASN A 192 10.64 11.36 5.87
CA ASN A 192 10.47 12.79 6.14
C ASN A 192 10.35 13.64 4.87
N GLY A 193 10.23 13.03 3.70
CA GLY A 193 10.16 13.74 2.41
C GLY A 193 11.24 14.82 2.33
N GLY A 194 12.37 14.56 1.73
CA GLY A 194 13.53 15.43 1.69
C GLY A 194 13.25 16.87 1.27
#